data_16e9b0975f9082b0d6e190e1c9d4f7cd
#
_entry.id   16e9b0975f9082b0d6e190e1c9d4f7cd
#
_cell.length_a   1.000
_cell.length_b   1.000
_cell.length_c   1.000
_cell.angle_alpha   90.00
_cell.angle_beta   90.00
_cell.angle_gamma   90.00
#
_symmetry.space_group_name_H-M   'P 1'
#
loop_
_entity.id
_entity.type
_entity.pdbx_description
1 polymer ?
#
loop_
_entity_poly.entity_id
_entity_poly.type
_entity_poly.pdbx_seq_one_letter_code
_entity_poly.pdbx_strand_id
1 'polypeptide(L)'
;PAVMATRALENQRDRLKTILITPFMSCSARLTIYVLLADMFFPKSAMLVAYSLYLVGVAMAILIALIVHRMTDNKTENALLIELPEYKIPNLRTVAIYVWEKIKDYLTKAGTTIFLASIILWFVMNVGPAGFISDVADSFAAKFGQILVPVLKPVGLGSWQIAVALISGISAKEVVVSSMSVLYGIGNINSAAGMAELSGILGGTGFTSVNAYALMVFCLLYTPCIATIATIKRETQSWRWTLGMVMFQLVLAWSAAFLVFQIGSRLF
;
A
#
# COMPACT_ATOMS: atom_id res chain seq x y z
N PRO A 1 -12.94 0.10 -4.45
CA PRO A 1 -14.18 0.88 -4.61
C PRO A 1 -13.93 2.32 -5.04
N ALA A 2 -13.04 3.10 -4.36
CA ALA A 2 -12.80 4.51 -4.68
C ALA A 2 -12.35 4.74 -6.14
N VAL A 3 -11.43 3.89 -6.66
CA VAL A 3 -11.00 3.96 -8.08
C VAL A 3 -12.17 3.68 -9.03
N MET A 4 -13.07 2.76 -8.66
CA MET A 4 -14.27 2.47 -9.49
C MET A 4 -15.28 3.63 -9.47
N ALA A 5 -15.35 4.38 -8.38
CA ALA A 5 -16.22 5.56 -8.26
C ALA A 5 -15.83 6.70 -9.22
N THR A 6 -14.57 6.71 -9.70
CA THR A 6 -14.12 7.71 -10.69
C THR A 6 -14.85 7.63 -12.02
N ARG A 7 -15.62 6.56 -12.27
CA ARG A 7 -16.51 6.45 -13.45
C ARG A 7 -17.60 7.51 -13.49
N ALA A 8 -17.95 8.08 -12.32
CA ALA A 8 -18.92 9.17 -12.24
C ALA A 8 -18.40 10.49 -12.83
N LEU A 9 -17.07 10.59 -13.06
CA LEU A 9 -16.47 11.77 -13.68
C LEU A 9 -16.57 11.68 -15.20
N GLU A 10 -17.18 12.68 -15.81
CA GLU A 10 -17.40 12.76 -17.27
C GLU A 10 -16.09 13.01 -18.02
N ASN A 11 -15.22 13.85 -17.45
CA ASN A 11 -13.95 14.21 -18.06
C ASN A 11 -12.90 13.11 -17.84
N GLN A 12 -12.42 12.51 -18.91
CA GLN A 12 -11.41 11.47 -18.87
C GLN A 12 -10.11 11.93 -18.22
N ARG A 13 -9.72 13.20 -18.37
CA ARG A 13 -8.50 13.76 -17.76
C ARG A 13 -8.66 13.86 -16.24
N ASP A 14 -9.78 14.34 -15.75
CA ASP A 14 -10.03 14.47 -14.32
C ASP A 14 -10.21 13.10 -13.66
N ARG A 15 -10.78 12.15 -14.39
CA ARG A 15 -10.83 10.75 -14.01
C ARG A 15 -9.43 10.16 -13.80
N LEU A 16 -8.50 10.37 -14.74
CA LEU A 16 -7.13 9.89 -14.64
C LEU A 16 -6.36 10.55 -13.48
N LYS A 17 -6.56 11.87 -13.26
CA LYS A 17 -5.99 12.59 -12.11
C LYS A 17 -6.49 12.00 -10.79
N THR A 18 -7.78 11.76 -10.68
CA THR A 18 -8.39 11.20 -9.48
C THR A 18 -7.92 9.78 -9.22
N ILE A 19 -7.77 8.95 -10.26
CA ILE A 19 -7.21 7.61 -10.16
C ILE A 19 -5.76 7.65 -9.64
N LEU A 20 -4.96 8.64 -10.08
CA LEU A 20 -3.58 8.83 -9.63
C LEU A 20 -3.48 9.17 -8.15
N ILE A 21 -4.39 10.03 -7.65
CA ILE A 21 -4.36 10.56 -6.29
C ILE A 21 -4.97 9.58 -5.27
N THR A 22 -5.99 8.83 -5.67
CA THR A 22 -6.75 7.92 -4.79
C THR A 22 -5.87 6.96 -3.96
N PRO A 23 -4.80 6.34 -4.48
CA PRO A 23 -3.98 5.43 -3.70
C PRO A 23 -3.18 6.05 -2.55
N PHE A 24 -3.04 7.37 -2.49
CA PHE A 24 -2.37 8.06 -1.37
C PHE A 24 -3.25 8.18 -0.13
N MET A 25 -4.56 8.01 -0.30
CA MET A 25 -5.47 7.95 0.83
C MET A 25 -5.28 6.64 1.60
N SER A 26 -5.16 6.75 2.93
CA SER A 26 -5.00 5.58 3.79
C SER A 26 -6.23 4.69 3.76
N CYS A 27 -6.03 3.38 3.61
CA CYS A 27 -7.08 2.36 3.73
C CYS A 27 -6.95 1.63 5.07
N SER A 28 -8.01 0.92 5.47
CA SER A 28 -8.02 0.13 6.72
C SER A 28 -6.89 -0.91 6.80
N ALA A 29 -6.52 -1.52 5.69
CA ALA A 29 -5.44 -2.49 5.64
C ALA A 29 -4.04 -1.90 5.95
N ARG A 30 -3.82 -0.61 5.69
CA ARG A 30 -2.60 0.08 6.10
C ARG A 30 -2.58 0.41 7.58
N LEU A 31 -3.75 0.63 8.17
CA LEU A 31 -3.87 0.98 9.59
C LEU A 31 -3.30 -0.12 10.49
N THR A 32 -3.46 -1.39 10.14
CA THR A 32 -2.87 -2.51 10.91
C THR A 32 -1.35 -2.41 11.00
N ILE A 33 -0.66 -2.01 9.93
CA ILE A 33 0.79 -1.82 9.92
C ILE A 33 1.17 -0.63 10.83
N TYR A 34 0.42 0.47 10.74
CA TYR A 34 0.70 1.67 11.52
C TYR A 34 0.53 1.43 13.01
N VAL A 35 -0.58 0.80 13.40
CA VAL A 35 -0.86 0.49 14.81
C VAL A 35 0.22 -0.42 15.36
N LEU A 36 0.54 -1.52 14.67
CA LEU A 36 1.56 -2.47 15.14
C LEU A 36 2.92 -1.79 15.34
N LEU A 37 3.44 -1.11 14.32
CA LEU A 37 4.76 -0.48 14.40
C LEU A 37 4.79 0.72 15.34
N ALA A 38 3.68 1.47 15.44
CA ALA A 38 3.57 2.58 16.38
C ALA A 38 3.54 2.08 17.84
N ASP A 39 2.80 1.03 18.14
CA ASP A 39 2.76 0.44 19.49
C ASP A 39 4.12 -0.15 19.88
N MET A 40 4.86 -0.74 18.95
CA MET A 40 6.18 -1.33 19.20
C MET A 40 7.26 -0.28 19.44
N PHE A 41 7.35 0.74 18.60
CA PHE A 41 8.45 1.69 18.60
C PHE A 41 8.14 3.04 19.25
N PHE A 42 6.84 3.35 19.45
CA PHE A 42 6.35 4.62 20.00
C PHE A 42 5.25 4.42 21.06
N PRO A 43 5.43 3.56 22.09
CA PRO A 43 4.35 3.17 22.99
C PRO A 43 3.68 4.35 23.70
N LYS A 44 4.40 5.44 23.95
CA LYS A 44 3.87 6.67 24.59
C LYS A 44 3.12 7.59 23.64
N SER A 45 3.32 7.46 22.33
CA SER A 45 2.81 8.38 21.31
C SER A 45 2.26 7.67 20.06
N ALA A 46 1.91 6.38 20.18
CA ALA A 46 1.44 5.56 19.06
C ALA A 46 0.27 6.20 18.29
N MET A 47 -0.70 6.76 19.02
CA MET A 47 -1.84 7.45 18.43
C MET A 47 -1.41 8.69 17.61
N LEU A 48 -0.50 9.51 18.14
CA LEU A 48 0.00 10.69 17.43
C LEU A 48 0.77 10.31 16.18
N VAL A 49 1.56 9.23 16.24
CA VAL A 49 2.29 8.69 15.09
C VAL A 49 1.31 8.21 14.01
N ALA A 50 0.26 7.47 14.38
CA ALA A 50 -0.76 7.03 13.43
C ALA A 50 -1.49 8.21 12.77
N TYR A 51 -1.85 9.25 13.54
CA TYR A 51 -2.44 10.48 13.00
C TYR A 51 -1.49 11.24 12.08
N SER A 52 -0.20 11.33 12.43
CA SER A 52 0.80 12.00 11.59
C SER A 52 0.90 11.34 10.21
N LEU A 53 0.84 10.01 10.14
CA LEU A 53 0.84 9.28 8.87
C LEU A 53 -0.42 9.58 8.02
N TYR A 54 -1.56 9.72 8.68
CA TYR A 54 -2.79 10.12 7.99
C TYR A 54 -2.66 11.52 7.37
N LEU A 55 -2.12 12.48 8.14
CA LEU A 55 -1.85 13.83 7.65
C LEU A 55 -0.83 13.84 6.52
N VAL A 56 0.24 13.05 6.63
CA VAL A 56 1.23 12.89 5.54
C VAL A 56 0.58 12.37 4.26
N GLY A 57 -0.31 11.37 4.36
CA GLY A 57 -1.04 10.85 3.21
C GLY A 57 -1.90 11.90 2.52
N VAL A 58 -2.67 12.67 3.31
CA VAL A 58 -3.52 13.76 2.80
C VAL A 58 -2.66 14.89 2.19
N ALA A 59 -1.60 15.30 2.87
CA ALA A 59 -0.69 16.34 2.37
C ALA A 59 -0.04 15.93 1.05
N MET A 60 0.41 14.67 0.92
CA MET A 60 0.98 14.15 -0.32
C MET A 60 -0.08 14.07 -1.43
N ALA A 61 -1.30 13.67 -1.12
CA ALA A 61 -2.40 13.66 -2.09
C ALA A 61 -2.69 15.08 -2.63
N ILE A 62 -2.74 16.08 -1.75
CA ILE A 62 -2.94 17.50 -2.12
C ILE A 62 -1.76 18.00 -2.96
N LEU A 63 -0.53 17.74 -2.54
CA LEU A 63 0.68 18.17 -3.24
C LEU A 63 0.72 17.61 -4.68
N ILE A 64 0.44 16.31 -4.84
CA ILE A 64 0.39 15.68 -6.16
C ILE A 64 -0.77 16.25 -6.99
N ALA A 65 -1.94 16.47 -6.37
CA ALA A 65 -3.09 17.08 -7.04
C ALA A 65 -2.72 18.45 -7.60
N LEU A 66 -2.05 19.30 -6.81
CA LEU A 66 -1.60 20.63 -7.22
C LEU A 66 -0.55 20.57 -8.35
N ILE A 67 0.44 19.68 -8.25
CA ILE A 67 1.45 19.50 -9.29
C ILE A 67 0.80 19.07 -10.60
N VAL A 68 -0.06 18.05 -10.57
CA VAL A 68 -0.74 17.52 -11.76
C VAL A 68 -1.69 18.55 -12.34
N HIS A 69 -2.39 19.32 -11.49
CA HIS A 69 -3.25 20.43 -11.94
C HIS A 69 -2.44 21.50 -12.68
N ARG A 70 -1.28 21.89 -12.13
CA ARG A 70 -0.43 22.93 -12.71
C ARG A 70 0.26 22.51 -14.01
N MET A 71 0.57 21.20 -14.14
CA MET A 71 1.15 20.64 -15.36
C MET A 71 0.12 20.40 -16.47
N THR A 72 -1.15 20.27 -16.11
CA THR A 72 -2.23 20.06 -17.06
C THR A 72 -3.00 21.37 -17.23
N ASP A 73 -2.63 22.14 -18.24
CA ASP A 73 -3.22 23.44 -18.53
C ASP A 73 -4.74 23.31 -18.79
N ASN A 74 -5.54 23.62 -17.80
CA ASN A 74 -7.00 23.48 -17.84
C ASN A 74 -7.64 24.81 -18.31
N LYS A 75 -7.68 25.02 -19.62
CA LYS A 75 -8.48 26.09 -20.21
C LYS A 75 -9.92 25.69 -20.58
N THR A 76 -10.33 24.48 -20.26
CA THR A 76 -11.70 24.02 -20.51
C THR A 76 -12.48 24.02 -19.20
N GLU A 77 -13.15 25.13 -18.90
CA GLU A 77 -14.26 25.15 -17.96
C GLU A 77 -15.39 24.32 -18.58
N ASN A 78 -15.45 23.03 -18.25
CA ASN A 78 -16.62 22.24 -18.56
C ASN A 78 -17.72 22.66 -17.58
N ALA A 79 -18.58 23.56 -17.98
CA ALA A 79 -19.84 23.79 -17.29
C ALA A 79 -20.58 22.44 -17.24
N LEU A 80 -20.73 21.88 -16.08
CA LEU A 80 -21.50 20.64 -15.87
C LEU A 80 -22.98 20.97 -16.03
N LEU A 81 -23.48 20.90 -17.25
CA LEU A 81 -24.89 21.02 -17.55
C LEU A 81 -25.54 19.64 -17.35
N ILE A 82 -25.89 19.32 -16.11
CA ILE A 82 -26.69 18.14 -15.79
C ILE A 82 -28.14 18.60 -15.69
N GLU A 83 -28.99 18.05 -16.54
CA GLU A 83 -30.44 18.15 -16.34
C GLU A 83 -30.77 17.47 -15.00
N LEU A 84 -31.42 18.18 -14.10
CA LEU A 84 -31.84 17.64 -12.81
C LEU A 84 -32.90 16.55 -13.06
N PRO A 85 -32.59 15.29 -12.77
CA PRO A 85 -33.58 14.23 -12.95
C PRO A 85 -34.74 14.43 -11.95
N GLU A 86 -35.94 14.05 -12.36
CA GLU A 86 -37.10 14.03 -11.46
C GLU A 86 -36.83 13.20 -10.22
N TYR A 87 -37.18 13.71 -9.05
CA TYR A 87 -37.11 12.96 -7.80
C TYR A 87 -38.06 11.77 -7.84
N LYS A 88 -37.50 10.55 -7.87
CA LYS A 88 -38.24 9.29 -7.78
C LYS A 88 -37.89 8.55 -6.50
N ILE A 89 -38.89 8.01 -5.83
CA ILE A 89 -38.67 7.17 -4.64
C ILE A 89 -37.93 5.90 -5.10
N PRO A 90 -36.76 5.58 -4.53
CA PRO A 90 -35.98 4.42 -4.92
C PRO A 90 -36.75 3.13 -4.59
N ASN A 91 -36.87 2.23 -5.56
CA ASN A 91 -37.43 0.91 -5.36
C ASN A 91 -36.42 0.02 -4.62
N LEU A 92 -36.74 -0.39 -3.40
CA LEU A 92 -35.87 -1.22 -2.55
C LEU A 92 -35.37 -2.49 -3.26
N ARG A 93 -36.23 -3.13 -4.05
CA ARG A 93 -35.85 -4.33 -4.80
C ARG A 93 -34.78 -4.04 -5.85
N THR A 94 -34.92 -2.96 -6.59
CA THR A 94 -33.93 -2.54 -7.60
C THR A 94 -32.61 -2.16 -6.95
N VAL A 95 -32.66 -1.42 -5.84
CA VAL A 95 -31.48 -1.06 -5.06
C VAL A 95 -30.77 -2.31 -4.52
N ALA A 96 -31.50 -3.26 -3.95
CA ALA A 96 -30.94 -4.51 -3.43
C ALA A 96 -30.27 -5.34 -4.54
N ILE A 97 -30.90 -5.48 -5.70
CA ILE A 97 -30.31 -6.20 -6.85
C ILE A 97 -29.02 -5.50 -7.31
N TYR A 98 -29.06 -4.18 -7.48
CA TYR A 98 -27.89 -3.40 -7.91
C TYR A 98 -26.72 -3.51 -6.93
N VAL A 99 -26.99 -3.38 -5.62
CA VAL A 99 -25.99 -3.52 -4.58
C VAL A 99 -25.41 -4.94 -4.58
N TRP A 100 -26.27 -5.97 -4.68
CA TRP A 100 -25.82 -7.36 -4.74
C TRP A 100 -24.92 -7.65 -5.94
N GLU A 101 -25.27 -7.16 -7.12
CA GLU A 101 -24.44 -7.29 -8.33
C GLU A 101 -23.08 -6.63 -8.14
N LYS A 102 -23.01 -5.44 -7.52
CA LYS A 102 -21.75 -4.76 -7.22
C LYS A 102 -20.90 -5.50 -6.20
N ILE A 103 -21.53 -6.03 -5.15
CA ILE A 103 -20.84 -6.85 -4.14
C ILE A 103 -20.31 -8.12 -4.78
N LYS A 104 -21.13 -8.85 -5.53
CA LYS A 104 -20.75 -10.07 -6.23
C LYS A 104 -19.57 -9.83 -7.20
N ASP A 105 -19.65 -8.77 -8.00
CA ASP A 105 -18.59 -8.37 -8.93
C ASP A 105 -17.27 -8.07 -8.18
N TYR A 106 -17.36 -7.37 -7.05
CA TYR A 106 -16.21 -7.06 -6.23
C TYR A 106 -15.60 -8.33 -5.60
N LEU A 107 -16.42 -9.16 -4.95
CA LEU A 107 -15.96 -10.39 -4.30
C LEU A 107 -15.33 -11.38 -5.29
N THR A 108 -15.95 -11.56 -6.44
CA THR A 108 -15.43 -12.48 -7.48
C THR A 108 -14.08 -11.98 -8.00
N LYS A 109 -13.97 -10.70 -8.34
CA LYS A 109 -12.75 -10.14 -8.94
C LYS A 109 -11.62 -9.98 -7.92
N ALA A 110 -11.92 -9.45 -6.74
CA ALA A 110 -10.92 -9.29 -5.69
C ALA A 110 -10.47 -10.66 -5.15
N GLY A 111 -11.42 -11.57 -4.91
CA GLY A 111 -11.14 -12.91 -4.40
C GLY A 111 -10.24 -13.72 -5.35
N THR A 112 -10.56 -13.78 -6.64
CA THR A 112 -9.73 -14.53 -7.62
C THR A 112 -8.34 -13.92 -7.75
N THR A 113 -8.22 -12.60 -7.82
CA THR A 113 -6.92 -11.91 -7.95
C THR A 113 -6.05 -12.10 -6.72
N ILE A 114 -6.64 -11.98 -5.51
CA ILE A 114 -5.92 -12.18 -4.25
C ILE A 114 -5.52 -13.65 -4.10
N PHE A 115 -6.40 -14.59 -4.43
CA PHE A 115 -6.14 -16.02 -4.35
C PHE A 115 -4.95 -16.43 -5.24
N LEU A 116 -4.95 -16.02 -6.51
CA LEU A 116 -3.84 -16.28 -7.42
C LEU A 116 -2.53 -15.64 -6.93
N ALA A 117 -2.59 -14.39 -6.46
CA ALA A 117 -1.42 -13.71 -5.90
C ALA A 117 -0.88 -14.43 -4.66
N SER A 118 -1.76 -14.95 -3.80
CA SER A 118 -1.37 -15.69 -2.60
C SER A 118 -0.70 -17.03 -2.95
N ILE A 119 -1.17 -17.73 -3.99
CA ILE A 119 -0.53 -18.98 -4.47
C ILE A 119 0.88 -18.65 -5.00
N ILE A 120 1.02 -17.63 -5.83
CA ILE A 120 2.32 -17.24 -6.39
C ILE A 120 3.28 -16.85 -5.26
N LEU A 121 2.82 -16.06 -4.31
CA LEU A 121 3.62 -15.63 -3.18
C LEU A 121 4.05 -16.83 -2.31
N TRP A 122 3.11 -17.73 -2.02
CA TRP A 122 3.40 -18.96 -1.28
C TRP A 122 4.49 -19.77 -1.99
N PHE A 123 4.36 -19.95 -3.30
CA PHE A 123 5.36 -20.67 -4.09
C PHE A 123 6.74 -20.01 -4.02
N VAL A 124 6.82 -18.69 -4.19
CA VAL A 124 8.08 -17.93 -4.15
C VAL A 124 8.73 -17.96 -2.76
N MET A 125 7.93 -18.03 -1.69
CA MET A 125 8.43 -18.11 -0.31
C MET A 125 8.84 -19.52 0.13
N ASN A 126 8.27 -20.58 -0.47
CA ASN A 126 8.50 -21.97 -0.03
C ASN A 126 9.36 -22.80 -1.01
N VAL A 127 9.74 -22.20 -2.16
CA VAL A 127 10.58 -22.87 -3.17
C VAL A 127 11.87 -22.09 -3.35
N GLY A 128 12.97 -22.82 -3.40
CA GLY A 128 14.31 -22.33 -3.70
C GLY A 128 14.93 -23.11 -4.87
N PRO A 129 16.18 -22.83 -5.23
CA PRO A 129 16.88 -23.51 -6.33
C PRO A 129 17.07 -25.01 -6.15
N ALA A 130 17.00 -25.50 -4.89
CA ALA A 130 17.12 -26.92 -4.54
C ALA A 130 15.76 -27.64 -4.42
N GLY A 131 14.63 -26.97 -4.69
CA GLY A 131 13.27 -27.48 -4.52
C GLY A 131 12.54 -26.88 -3.33
N PHE A 132 11.68 -27.66 -2.67
CA PHE A 132 11.02 -27.23 -1.44
C PHE A 132 12.05 -27.04 -0.31
N ILE A 133 11.99 -25.92 0.37
CA ILE A 133 12.94 -25.49 1.40
C ILE A 133 12.29 -25.53 2.78
N SER A 134 13.09 -25.83 3.80
CA SER A 134 12.70 -25.78 5.22
C SER A 134 12.99 -24.41 5.85
N ASP A 135 13.95 -23.66 5.29
CA ASP A 135 14.32 -22.33 5.76
C ASP A 135 13.99 -21.27 4.69
N VAL A 136 13.20 -20.28 5.07
CA VAL A 136 12.79 -19.18 4.17
C VAL A 136 13.99 -18.36 3.66
N ALA A 137 15.13 -18.39 4.34
CA ALA A 137 16.36 -17.72 3.92
C ALA A 137 16.90 -18.25 2.57
N ASP A 138 16.62 -19.50 2.21
CA ASP A 138 17.03 -20.13 0.94
C ASP A 138 15.99 -19.98 -0.17
N SER A 139 14.87 -19.31 0.09
CA SER A 139 13.78 -19.08 -0.87
C SER A 139 14.17 -18.17 -2.02
N PHE A 140 13.41 -18.27 -3.11
CA PHE A 140 13.45 -17.26 -4.15
C PHE A 140 13.10 -15.87 -3.62
N ALA A 141 12.16 -15.78 -2.66
CA ALA A 141 11.79 -14.53 -2.00
C ALA A 141 13.00 -13.89 -1.31
N ALA A 142 13.80 -14.65 -0.56
CA ALA A 142 14.98 -14.15 0.13
C ALA A 142 16.04 -13.65 -0.87
N LYS A 143 16.28 -14.35 -1.97
CA LYS A 143 17.22 -13.93 -3.03
C LYS A 143 16.76 -12.62 -3.68
N PHE A 144 15.49 -12.50 -4.03
CA PHE A 144 14.92 -11.24 -4.53
C PHE A 144 15.02 -10.12 -3.49
N GLY A 145 14.75 -10.44 -2.22
CA GLY A 145 14.91 -9.50 -1.12
C GLY A 145 16.33 -8.98 -1.01
N GLN A 146 17.34 -9.86 -1.09
CA GLN A 146 18.76 -9.49 -1.06
C GLN A 146 19.17 -8.56 -2.20
N ILE A 147 18.63 -8.74 -3.42
CA ILE A 147 18.88 -7.84 -4.56
C ILE A 147 18.32 -6.44 -4.28
N LEU A 148 17.23 -6.31 -3.52
CA LEU A 148 16.61 -5.03 -3.18
C LEU A 148 17.27 -4.33 -1.99
N VAL A 149 18.03 -5.04 -1.15
CA VAL A 149 18.72 -4.47 0.01
C VAL A 149 19.54 -3.22 -0.34
N PRO A 150 20.41 -3.20 -1.37
CA PRO A 150 21.20 -2.01 -1.68
C PRO A 150 20.34 -0.78 -2.02
N VAL A 151 19.16 -0.97 -2.60
CA VAL A 151 18.21 0.11 -2.91
C VAL A 151 17.47 0.59 -1.67
N LEU A 152 17.17 -0.30 -0.72
CA LEU A 152 16.44 0.01 0.50
C LEU A 152 17.35 0.48 1.65
N LYS A 153 18.63 0.16 1.60
CA LYS A 153 19.61 0.58 2.63
C LYS A 153 19.67 2.09 2.88
N PRO A 154 19.65 2.98 1.85
CA PRO A 154 19.67 4.43 2.06
C PRO A 154 18.42 4.98 2.76
N VAL A 155 17.34 4.19 2.77
CA VAL A 155 16.05 4.50 3.40
C VAL A 155 15.98 3.95 4.83
N GLY A 156 17.05 3.29 5.31
CA GLY A 156 17.07 2.63 6.60
C GLY A 156 16.34 1.27 6.65
N LEU A 157 16.00 0.70 5.49
CA LEU A 157 15.26 -0.56 5.35
C LEU A 157 16.17 -1.67 4.76
N GLY A 158 17.42 -1.75 5.20
CA GLY A 158 18.46 -2.59 4.62
C GLY A 158 18.40 -4.08 4.99
N SER A 159 17.28 -4.62 5.40
CA SER A 159 17.08 -6.05 5.70
C SER A 159 16.32 -6.73 4.58
N TRP A 160 16.75 -7.94 4.18
CA TRP A 160 16.08 -8.73 3.15
C TRP A 160 14.68 -9.17 3.61
N GLN A 161 14.48 -9.40 4.91
CA GLN A 161 13.19 -9.76 5.48
C GLN A 161 12.17 -8.63 5.28
N ILE A 162 12.57 -7.38 5.52
CA ILE A 162 11.72 -6.22 5.26
C ILE A 162 11.41 -6.09 3.77
N ALA A 163 12.40 -6.30 2.89
CA ALA A 163 12.18 -6.28 1.45
C ALA A 163 11.15 -7.34 1.01
N VAL A 164 11.26 -8.57 1.51
CA VAL A 164 10.30 -9.65 1.24
C VAL A 164 8.92 -9.32 1.80
N ALA A 165 8.83 -8.78 3.02
CA ALA A 165 7.57 -8.37 3.61
C ALA A 165 6.88 -7.26 2.78
N LEU A 166 7.65 -6.29 2.25
CA LEU A 166 7.12 -5.26 1.36
C LEU A 166 6.62 -5.82 0.02
N ILE A 167 7.32 -6.79 -0.57
CA ILE A 167 6.87 -7.50 -1.78
C ILE A 167 5.56 -8.24 -1.48
N SER A 168 5.50 -8.96 -0.36
CA SER A 168 4.29 -9.68 0.09
C SER A 168 3.10 -8.73 0.27
N GLY A 169 3.36 -7.52 0.77
CA GLY A 169 2.37 -6.47 0.95
C GLY A 169 1.79 -5.90 -0.35
N ILE A 170 2.31 -6.26 -1.52
CA ILE A 170 1.69 -5.94 -2.81
C ILE A 170 0.44 -6.82 -3.02
N SER A 171 0.43 -8.04 -2.53
CA SER A 171 -0.77 -8.90 -2.60
C SER A 171 -1.92 -8.31 -1.76
N ALA A 172 -1.66 -8.09 -0.49
CA ALA A 172 -2.55 -7.41 0.44
C ALA A 172 -1.70 -6.73 1.54
N LYS A 173 -2.06 -5.53 1.94
CA LYS A 173 -1.21 -4.72 2.85
C LYS A 173 -1.02 -5.36 4.23
N GLU A 174 -2.05 -6.01 4.76
CA GLU A 174 -2.00 -6.73 6.04
C GLU A 174 -1.00 -7.90 6.01
N VAL A 175 -0.69 -8.45 4.84
CA VAL A 175 0.28 -9.55 4.68
C VAL A 175 1.71 -9.09 5.04
N VAL A 176 2.02 -7.80 4.99
CA VAL A 176 3.32 -7.28 5.49
C VAL A 176 3.57 -7.73 6.93
N VAL A 177 2.58 -7.54 7.80
CA VAL A 177 2.67 -7.91 9.23
C VAL A 177 2.81 -9.41 9.40
N SER A 178 1.97 -10.20 8.71
CA SER A 178 2.04 -11.66 8.77
C SER A 178 3.34 -12.21 8.20
N SER A 179 3.86 -11.60 7.12
CA SER A 179 5.16 -12.00 6.57
C SER A 179 6.30 -11.66 7.53
N MET A 180 6.25 -10.52 8.22
CA MET A 180 7.26 -10.22 9.25
C MET A 180 7.22 -11.24 10.37
N SER A 181 6.02 -11.68 10.82
CA SER A 181 5.88 -12.75 11.82
C SER A 181 6.60 -14.03 11.38
N VAL A 182 6.34 -14.49 10.17
CA VAL A 182 6.95 -15.72 9.62
C VAL A 182 8.46 -15.56 9.41
N LEU A 183 8.91 -14.44 8.83
CA LEU A 183 10.32 -14.21 8.49
C LEU A 183 11.23 -14.02 9.71
N TYR A 184 10.66 -13.59 10.84
CA TYR A 184 11.36 -13.45 12.11
C TYR A 184 11.05 -14.59 13.10
N GLY A 185 10.27 -15.61 12.69
CA GLY A 185 9.98 -16.80 13.49
C GLY A 185 9.04 -16.56 14.68
N ILE A 186 8.22 -15.51 14.65
CA ILE A 186 7.34 -15.10 15.74
C ILE A 186 5.98 -15.75 15.56
N GLY A 187 5.52 -16.50 16.56
CA GLY A 187 4.24 -17.24 16.45
C GLY A 187 3.00 -16.35 16.41
N ASN A 188 2.97 -15.28 17.21
CA ASN A 188 1.84 -14.34 17.24
C ASN A 188 2.34 -12.89 17.45
N ILE A 189 2.47 -12.17 16.35
CA ILE A 189 2.95 -10.79 16.34
C ILE A 189 1.98 -9.79 16.98
N ASN A 190 0.69 -10.13 17.08
CA ASN A 190 -0.33 -9.26 17.67
C ASN A 190 -0.41 -9.38 19.20
N SER A 191 0.34 -10.29 19.82
CA SER A 191 0.45 -10.39 21.27
C SER A 191 1.53 -9.42 21.78
N ALA A 192 1.37 -8.93 23.03
CA ALA A 192 2.37 -8.08 23.67
C ALA A 192 3.75 -8.76 23.73
N ALA A 193 3.80 -10.08 23.95
CA ALA A 193 5.03 -10.86 23.93
C ALA A 193 5.67 -10.90 22.53
N GLY A 194 4.89 -11.17 21.49
CA GLY A 194 5.39 -11.22 20.11
C GLY A 194 5.86 -9.84 19.61
N MET A 195 5.18 -8.75 20.00
CA MET A 195 5.64 -7.39 19.69
C MET A 195 6.97 -7.08 20.38
N ALA A 196 7.13 -7.46 21.65
CA ALA A 196 8.37 -7.28 22.39
C ALA A 196 9.53 -8.12 21.79
N GLU A 197 9.24 -9.35 21.37
CA GLU A 197 10.21 -10.23 20.71
C GLU A 197 10.67 -9.63 19.36
N LEU A 198 9.72 -9.19 18.50
CA LEU A 198 10.07 -8.56 17.23
C LEU A 198 10.86 -7.27 17.42
N SER A 199 10.46 -6.43 18.36
CA SER A 199 11.18 -5.18 18.67
C SER A 199 12.61 -5.45 19.16
N GLY A 200 12.82 -6.51 19.94
CA GLY A 200 14.12 -6.96 20.39
C GLY A 200 15.01 -7.45 19.24
N ILE A 201 14.47 -8.30 18.35
CA ILE A 201 15.18 -8.80 17.17
C ILE A 201 15.57 -7.65 16.23
N LEU A 202 14.61 -6.77 15.91
CA LEU A 202 14.87 -5.61 15.07
C LEU A 202 15.87 -4.64 15.71
N GLY A 203 15.74 -4.36 17.01
CA GLY A 203 16.70 -3.52 17.74
C GLY A 203 18.11 -4.08 17.71
N GLY A 204 18.29 -5.40 17.80
CA GLY A 204 19.57 -6.08 17.64
C GLY A 204 20.22 -5.92 16.27
N THR A 205 19.44 -5.62 15.22
CA THR A 205 19.95 -5.32 13.88
C THR A 205 20.20 -3.84 13.61
N GLY A 206 20.07 -2.99 14.64
CA GLY A 206 20.22 -1.53 14.53
C GLY A 206 18.97 -0.83 13.95
N PHE A 207 17.83 -1.48 13.95
CA PHE A 207 16.57 -0.90 13.52
C PHE A 207 16.00 -0.02 14.64
N THR A 208 15.94 1.28 14.41
CA THR A 208 15.51 2.29 15.38
C THR A 208 14.07 2.76 15.13
N SER A 209 13.55 3.61 16.02
CA SER A 209 12.24 4.26 15.83
C SER A 209 12.17 5.08 14.53
N VAL A 210 13.29 5.64 14.09
CA VAL A 210 13.40 6.37 12.81
C VAL A 210 13.17 5.42 11.62
N ASN A 211 13.78 4.24 11.67
CA ASN A 211 13.59 3.21 10.65
C ASN A 211 12.12 2.72 10.60
N ALA A 212 11.50 2.55 11.79
CA ALA A 212 10.10 2.18 11.90
C ALA A 212 9.18 3.24 11.27
N TYR A 213 9.43 4.52 11.54
CA TYR A 213 8.66 5.62 10.94
C TYR A 213 8.89 5.71 9.43
N ALA A 214 10.13 5.54 8.96
CA ALA A 214 10.44 5.50 7.52
C ALA A 214 9.75 4.32 6.83
N LEU A 215 9.69 3.14 7.47
CA LEU A 215 8.94 1.98 6.97
C LEU A 215 7.45 2.26 6.87
N MET A 216 6.86 2.90 7.89
CA MET A 216 5.45 3.28 7.86
C MET A 216 5.14 4.27 6.74
N VAL A 217 5.99 5.30 6.53
CA VAL A 217 5.84 6.27 5.43
C VAL A 217 6.02 5.58 4.07
N PHE A 218 6.96 4.65 3.97
CA PHE A 218 7.12 3.85 2.76
C PHE A 218 5.84 3.03 2.49
N CYS A 219 5.31 2.32 3.50
CA CYS A 219 4.08 1.55 3.40
C CYS A 219 2.84 2.40 3.09
N LEU A 220 2.83 3.66 3.49
CA LEU A 220 1.79 4.62 3.15
C LEU A 220 1.77 4.94 1.66
N LEU A 221 2.92 5.22 1.06
CA LEU A 221 3.03 5.83 -0.26
C LEU A 221 3.34 4.82 -1.38
N TYR A 222 3.92 3.64 -1.04
CA TYR A 222 4.33 2.67 -2.06
C TYR A 222 3.13 2.02 -2.76
N THR A 223 3.41 1.25 -3.77
CA THR A 223 2.50 0.55 -4.68
C THR A 223 1.22 0.08 -4.00
N PRO A 224 0.03 0.35 -4.57
CA PRO A 224 -1.22 -0.16 -4.06
C PRO A 224 -1.27 -1.70 -4.17
N CYS A 225 -2.20 -2.32 -3.44
CA CYS A 225 -2.39 -3.77 -3.52
C CYS A 225 -2.79 -4.21 -4.94
N ILE A 226 -2.54 -5.48 -5.25
CA ILE A 226 -2.78 -6.06 -6.58
C ILE A 226 -4.23 -5.88 -7.05
N ALA A 227 -5.20 -5.93 -6.13
CA ALA A 227 -6.60 -5.68 -6.43
C ALA A 227 -6.84 -4.23 -6.92
N THR A 228 -6.13 -3.26 -6.35
CA THR A 228 -6.19 -1.85 -6.80
C THR A 228 -5.49 -1.69 -8.15
N ILE A 229 -4.33 -2.32 -8.36
CA ILE A 229 -3.60 -2.30 -9.65
C ILE A 229 -4.48 -2.87 -10.76
N ALA A 230 -5.12 -4.01 -10.53
CA ALA A 230 -6.05 -4.63 -11.47
C ALA A 230 -7.24 -3.70 -11.79
N THR A 231 -7.75 -3.00 -10.78
CA THR A 231 -8.84 -2.03 -10.96
C THR A 231 -8.38 -0.81 -11.77
N ILE A 232 -7.20 -0.26 -11.47
CA ILE A 232 -6.61 0.85 -12.23
C ILE A 232 -6.42 0.45 -13.70
N LYS A 233 -5.86 -0.72 -13.96
CA LYS A 233 -5.70 -1.24 -15.33
C LYS A 233 -7.03 -1.33 -16.07
N ARG A 234 -8.07 -1.78 -15.37
CA ARG A 234 -9.41 -1.88 -15.95
C ARG A 234 -10.03 -0.51 -16.24
N GLU A 235 -9.82 0.46 -15.35
CA GLU A 235 -10.37 1.82 -15.52
C GLU A 235 -9.62 2.65 -16.54
N THR A 236 -8.30 2.46 -16.65
CA THR A 236 -7.45 3.19 -17.62
C THR A 236 -7.34 2.51 -18.97
N GLN A 237 -7.74 1.22 -19.08
CA GLN A 237 -7.60 0.38 -20.27
C GLN A 237 -6.15 0.31 -20.84
N SER A 238 -5.14 0.74 -20.07
CA SER A 238 -3.76 0.87 -20.52
C SER A 238 -2.76 0.30 -19.51
N TRP A 239 -1.96 -0.67 -19.93
CA TRP A 239 -0.85 -1.18 -19.12
C TRP A 239 0.27 -0.14 -18.93
N ARG A 240 0.51 0.69 -19.94
CA ARG A 240 1.54 1.74 -19.85
C ARG A 240 1.21 2.75 -18.76
N TRP A 241 -0.04 3.19 -18.68
CA TRP A 241 -0.52 4.08 -17.62
C TRP A 241 -0.44 3.42 -16.24
N THR A 242 -0.89 2.19 -16.12
CA THR A 242 -0.86 1.45 -14.86
C THR A 242 0.57 1.25 -14.35
N LEU A 243 1.48 0.79 -15.22
CA LEU A 243 2.90 0.63 -14.84
C LEU A 243 3.56 1.97 -14.51
N GLY A 244 3.30 3.01 -15.29
CA GLY A 244 3.78 4.37 -15.00
C GLY A 244 3.35 4.86 -13.64
N MET A 245 2.10 4.64 -13.27
CA MET A 245 1.55 4.97 -11.95
C MET A 245 2.24 4.19 -10.81
N VAL A 246 2.41 2.89 -10.98
CA VAL A 246 3.09 2.03 -9.99
C VAL A 246 4.53 2.49 -9.79
N MET A 247 5.27 2.75 -10.87
CA MET A 247 6.64 3.25 -10.81
C MET A 247 6.72 4.63 -10.15
N PHE A 248 5.82 5.53 -10.49
CA PHE A 248 5.74 6.86 -9.88
C PHE A 248 5.54 6.76 -8.36
N GLN A 249 4.63 5.88 -7.91
CA GLN A 249 4.37 5.68 -6.48
C GLN A 249 5.56 5.05 -5.76
N LEU A 250 6.27 4.11 -6.38
CA LEU A 250 7.49 3.52 -5.81
C LEU A 250 8.59 4.57 -5.63
N VAL A 251 8.85 5.39 -6.65
CA VAL A 251 9.85 6.47 -6.58
C VAL A 251 9.46 7.49 -5.50
N LEU A 252 8.19 7.86 -5.45
CA LEU A 252 7.68 8.81 -4.46
C LEU A 252 7.82 8.25 -3.03
N ALA A 253 7.43 7.00 -2.82
CA ALA A 253 7.55 6.32 -1.52
C ALA A 253 9.01 6.22 -1.07
N TRP A 254 9.89 5.86 -1.99
CA TRP A 254 11.32 5.79 -1.72
C TRP A 254 11.89 7.15 -1.35
N SER A 255 11.57 8.19 -2.13
CA SER A 255 12.04 9.56 -1.89
C SER A 255 11.54 10.12 -0.56
N ALA A 256 10.26 9.91 -0.24
CA ALA A 256 9.67 10.37 1.02
C ALA A 256 10.29 9.65 2.23
N ALA A 257 10.41 8.32 2.16
CA ALA A 257 11.02 7.55 3.23
C ALA A 257 12.52 7.85 3.38
N PHE A 258 13.25 8.11 2.27
CA PHE A 258 14.63 8.58 2.30
C PHE A 258 14.76 9.91 3.04
N LEU A 259 13.92 10.89 2.73
CA LEU A 259 13.93 12.18 3.42
C LEU A 259 13.66 12.01 4.93
N VAL A 260 12.64 11.23 5.26
CA VAL A 260 12.28 10.94 6.66
C VAL A 260 13.44 10.28 7.40
N PHE A 261 14.07 9.27 6.80
CA PHE A 261 15.20 8.57 7.41
C PHE A 261 16.41 9.48 7.57
N GLN A 262 16.79 10.23 6.52
CA GLN A 262 17.96 11.12 6.56
C GLN A 262 17.79 12.28 7.55
N ILE A 263 16.59 12.86 7.63
CA ILE A 263 16.30 13.93 8.59
C ILE A 263 16.23 13.34 10.01
N GLY A 264 15.50 12.23 10.19
CA GLY A 264 15.32 11.59 11.49
C GLY A 264 16.64 11.09 12.07
N SER A 265 17.52 10.48 11.28
CA SER A 265 18.84 9.96 11.74
C SER A 265 19.84 11.06 12.09
N ARG A 266 19.58 12.32 11.71
CA ARG A 266 20.40 13.47 12.10
C ARG A 266 19.87 14.22 13.32
N LEU A 267 18.57 14.04 13.63
CA LEU A 267 17.93 14.74 14.74
C LEU A 267 17.84 13.88 16.01
N PHE A 268 17.84 12.57 15.84
CA PHE A 268 17.77 11.56 16.90
C PHE A 268 18.91 10.55 16.78
#